data_5b31cdf9dfd1a75c412b6874ba74248d
#
_entry.id   5b31cdf9dfd1a75c412b6874ba74248d
#
_cell.length_a   1.000
_cell.length_b   1.000
_cell.length_c   1.000
_cell.angle_alpha   90.00
_cell.angle_beta   90.00
_cell.angle_gamma   90.00
#
_symmetry.space_group_name_H-M   'P 1'
#
loop_
_entity.id
_entity.type
_entity.pdbx_description
1 polymer ?
#
loop_
_entity_poly.entity_id
_entity_poly.type
_entity_poly.pdbx_seq_one_letter_code
_entity_poly.pdbx_strand_id
1 'polypeptide(L)'
;TFTPRELVDEVKKAQLSCMSLTDHDCIAGVKPVIEAAGGDVEVIPGVELTSEVDTLEIHMLGYFIDIHSEALKKELTRICERRTSRVHEILDKLKQKNVRLDAQEVFAIAGHGSVSRLHVARAMLAKGIVSNVSEAFSRYIGNEGPAYVGKFSLSAENAIKVIIDAGGIAVLAHPYSQQCDELIPGFIKAGLRGLEVYYPEYSPAVRRY
;
A
#
# COMPACT_ATOMS: atom_id res chain seq x y z
N THR A 1 -8.76 -8.25 8.11
CA THR A 1 -7.36 -8.65 7.89
C THR A 1 -7.23 -10.11 8.26
N PHE A 2 -6.77 -10.93 7.34
CA PHE A 2 -6.53 -12.36 7.57
C PHE A 2 -5.15 -12.58 8.20
N THR A 3 -5.01 -13.60 9.02
CA THR A 3 -3.71 -14.18 9.35
C THR A 3 -3.15 -14.91 8.12
N PRO A 4 -1.84 -15.21 8.06
CA PRO A 4 -1.25 -15.95 6.94
C PRO A 4 -1.97 -17.28 6.65
N ARG A 5 -2.36 -18.01 7.68
CA ARG A 5 -3.08 -19.29 7.55
C ARG A 5 -4.49 -19.12 7.02
N GLU A 6 -5.25 -18.17 7.58
CA GLU A 6 -6.59 -17.85 7.09
C GLU A 6 -6.57 -17.41 5.62
N LEU A 7 -5.56 -16.62 5.21
CA LEU A 7 -5.41 -16.19 3.83
C LEU A 7 -5.19 -17.40 2.90
N VAL A 8 -4.30 -18.31 3.26
CA VAL A 8 -4.06 -19.54 2.48
C VAL A 8 -5.30 -20.41 2.42
N ASP A 9 -6.06 -20.52 3.52
CA ASP A 9 -7.33 -21.27 3.55
C ASP A 9 -8.37 -20.66 2.61
N GLU A 10 -8.47 -19.31 2.53
CA GLU A 10 -9.36 -18.64 1.58
C GLU A 10 -8.93 -18.87 0.12
N VAL A 11 -7.62 -18.84 -0.17
CA VAL A 11 -7.08 -19.14 -1.51
C VAL A 11 -7.42 -20.58 -1.92
N LYS A 12 -7.28 -21.56 -1.01
CA LYS A 12 -7.66 -22.96 -1.25
C LYS A 12 -9.16 -23.12 -1.47
N LYS A 13 -10.00 -22.44 -0.67
CA LYS A 13 -11.47 -22.43 -0.86
C LYS A 13 -11.86 -21.87 -2.23
N ALA A 14 -11.14 -20.85 -2.70
CA ALA A 14 -11.32 -20.28 -4.04
C ALA A 14 -10.75 -21.16 -5.16
N GLN A 15 -10.16 -22.33 -4.85
CA GLN A 15 -9.55 -23.26 -5.81
C GLN A 15 -8.42 -22.61 -6.63
N LEU A 16 -7.70 -21.64 -6.06
CA LEU A 16 -6.54 -21.03 -6.69
C LEU A 16 -5.29 -21.86 -6.41
N SER A 17 -4.48 -22.10 -7.43
CA SER A 17 -3.20 -22.81 -7.30
C SER A 17 -2.00 -21.89 -7.05
N CYS A 18 -2.18 -20.58 -7.28
CA CYS A 18 -1.12 -19.59 -7.16
C CYS A 18 -1.68 -18.26 -6.61
N MET A 19 -0.90 -17.57 -5.80
CA MET A 19 -1.21 -16.24 -5.30
C MET A 19 0.06 -15.39 -5.18
N SER A 20 -0.10 -14.08 -5.11
CA SER A 20 0.96 -13.17 -4.64
C SER A 20 0.44 -12.34 -3.47
N LEU A 21 1.25 -12.15 -2.43
CA LEU A 21 0.98 -11.19 -1.36
C LEU A 21 1.69 -9.87 -1.71
N THR A 22 0.90 -8.81 -1.89
CA THR A 22 1.36 -7.49 -2.32
C THR A 22 0.91 -6.41 -1.35
N ASP A 23 1.24 -6.57 -0.06
CA ASP A 23 0.93 -5.57 0.96
C ASP A 23 1.62 -4.23 0.63
N HIS A 24 0.94 -3.12 0.97
CA HIS A 24 1.46 -1.78 0.75
C HIS A 24 2.74 -1.51 1.55
N ASP A 25 3.83 -1.23 0.82
CA ASP A 25 5.14 -0.84 1.34
C ASP A 25 5.67 -1.77 2.45
N CYS A 26 5.31 -3.06 2.37
CA CYS A 26 5.64 -4.05 3.39
C CYS A 26 5.78 -5.46 2.79
N ILE A 27 6.83 -6.17 3.16
CA ILE A 27 7.05 -7.58 2.76
C ILE A 27 7.04 -8.55 3.94
N ALA A 28 6.72 -8.06 5.14
CA ALA A 28 6.80 -8.86 6.37
C ALA A 28 5.85 -10.07 6.35
N GLY A 29 4.72 -9.97 5.63
CA GLY A 29 3.75 -11.05 5.49
C GLY A 29 4.17 -12.15 4.51
N VAL A 30 5.09 -11.89 3.59
CA VAL A 30 5.41 -12.82 2.48
C VAL A 30 5.95 -14.15 2.99
N LYS A 31 6.99 -14.13 3.82
CA LYS A 31 7.57 -15.36 4.38
C LYS A 31 6.59 -16.17 5.21
N PRO A 32 5.81 -15.57 6.15
CA PRO A 32 4.76 -16.29 6.88
C PRO A 32 3.70 -16.94 5.99
N VAL A 33 3.32 -16.30 4.88
CA VAL A 33 2.34 -16.86 3.94
C VAL A 33 2.95 -18.04 3.15
N ILE A 34 4.20 -17.93 2.72
CA ILE A 34 4.92 -19.04 2.06
C ILE A 34 4.99 -20.26 3.00
N GLU A 35 5.35 -20.04 4.27
CA GLU A 35 5.40 -21.10 5.28
C GLU A 35 4.01 -21.72 5.54
N ALA A 36 2.97 -20.90 5.62
CA ALA A 36 1.59 -21.38 5.82
C ALA A 36 1.05 -22.17 4.62
N ALA A 37 1.47 -21.83 3.40
CA ALA A 37 1.07 -22.50 2.16
C ALA A 37 1.60 -23.94 2.08
N GLY A 38 2.80 -24.22 2.65
CA GLY A 38 3.35 -25.55 2.76
C GLY A 38 3.56 -26.28 1.42
N GLY A 39 3.54 -25.57 0.30
CA GLY A 39 3.64 -26.10 -1.05
C GLY A 39 2.31 -26.46 -1.73
N ASP A 40 1.18 -26.40 -1.03
CA ASP A 40 -0.16 -26.65 -1.62
C ASP A 40 -0.63 -25.53 -2.54
N VAL A 41 -0.15 -24.32 -2.32
CA VAL A 41 -0.40 -23.12 -3.13
C VAL A 41 0.94 -22.49 -3.45
N GLU A 42 1.18 -22.17 -4.72
CA GLU A 42 2.36 -21.40 -5.12
C GLU A 42 2.20 -19.96 -4.62
N VAL A 43 3.18 -19.47 -3.86
CA VAL A 43 3.19 -18.10 -3.36
C VAL A 43 4.31 -17.32 -4.07
N ILE A 44 3.91 -16.39 -4.93
CA ILE A 44 4.83 -15.47 -5.60
C ILE A 44 5.14 -14.32 -4.63
N PRO A 45 6.40 -14.10 -4.23
CA PRO A 45 6.78 -12.96 -3.42
C PRO A 45 6.43 -11.65 -4.12
N GLY A 46 5.70 -10.77 -3.43
CA GLY A 46 5.27 -9.50 -3.99
C GLY A 46 5.30 -8.35 -2.99
N VAL A 47 5.09 -7.15 -3.52
CA VAL A 47 4.92 -5.90 -2.77
C VAL A 47 4.13 -4.91 -3.61
N GLU A 48 3.34 -4.05 -2.98
CA GLU A 48 2.76 -2.87 -3.63
C GLU A 48 3.48 -1.63 -3.11
N LEU A 49 4.29 -0.97 -3.96
CA LEU A 49 4.99 0.26 -3.60
C LEU A 49 4.12 1.48 -3.89
N THR A 50 3.95 2.32 -2.88
CA THR A 50 3.30 3.62 -3.03
C THR A 50 4.30 4.62 -3.57
N SER A 51 4.03 5.18 -4.73
CA SER A 51 4.84 6.20 -5.40
C SER A 51 4.01 7.42 -5.79
N GLU A 52 4.65 8.44 -6.36
CA GLU A 52 3.98 9.68 -6.73
C GLU A 52 4.65 10.28 -7.98
N VAL A 53 3.82 10.85 -8.86
CA VAL A 53 4.26 11.73 -9.95
C VAL A 53 3.53 13.05 -9.74
N ASP A 54 4.26 14.14 -9.52
CA ASP A 54 3.74 15.43 -9.09
C ASP A 54 2.89 15.29 -7.81
N THR A 55 1.57 15.35 -7.92
CA THR A 55 0.63 15.18 -6.79
C THR A 55 -0.20 13.90 -6.90
N LEU A 56 -0.03 13.15 -8.01
CA LEU A 56 -0.78 11.93 -8.28
C LEU A 56 -0.12 10.73 -7.61
N GLU A 57 -0.88 10.02 -6.79
CA GLU A 57 -0.43 8.77 -6.17
C GLU A 57 -0.48 7.64 -7.19
N ILE A 58 0.64 6.97 -7.38
CA ILE A 58 0.82 5.86 -8.31
C ILE A 58 1.25 4.64 -7.51
N HIS A 59 0.56 3.52 -7.70
CA HIS A 59 0.92 2.26 -7.07
C HIS A 59 1.62 1.34 -8.08
N MET A 60 2.74 0.77 -7.66
CA MET A 60 3.52 -0.19 -8.44
C MET A 60 3.56 -1.54 -7.74
N LEU A 61 3.01 -2.57 -8.38
CA LEU A 61 3.15 -3.94 -7.93
C LEU A 61 4.51 -4.50 -8.35
N GLY A 62 5.20 -5.11 -7.41
CA GLY A 62 6.41 -5.89 -7.67
C GLY A 62 6.09 -7.37 -7.48
N TYR A 63 6.29 -8.18 -8.51
CA TYR A 63 6.16 -9.63 -8.44
C TYR A 63 7.52 -10.30 -8.57
N PHE A 64 7.68 -11.49 -8.01
CA PHE A 64 8.91 -12.28 -8.03
C PHE A 64 10.12 -11.57 -7.39
N ILE A 65 9.87 -10.67 -6.44
CA ILE A 65 10.93 -9.93 -5.74
C ILE A 65 11.75 -10.85 -4.85
N ASP A 66 13.05 -10.59 -4.75
CA ASP A 66 13.88 -11.18 -3.70
C ASP A 66 13.59 -10.44 -2.37
N ILE A 67 12.88 -11.11 -1.47
CA ILE A 67 12.58 -10.58 -0.12
C ILE A 67 13.83 -10.38 0.76
N HIS A 68 14.99 -10.88 0.34
CA HIS A 68 16.27 -10.67 0.99
C HIS A 68 17.07 -9.51 0.42
N SER A 69 16.61 -8.89 -0.69
CA SER A 69 17.25 -7.72 -1.30
C SER A 69 17.45 -6.60 -0.29
N GLU A 70 18.70 -6.25 -0.01
CA GLU A 70 19.05 -5.18 0.92
C GLU A 70 18.61 -3.80 0.39
N ALA A 71 18.62 -3.61 -0.94
CA ALA A 71 18.15 -2.38 -1.57
C ALA A 71 16.64 -2.18 -1.32
N LEU A 72 15.84 -3.24 -1.52
CA LEU A 72 14.39 -3.22 -1.26
C LEU A 72 14.11 -2.95 0.23
N LYS A 73 14.74 -3.70 1.13
CA LYS A 73 14.58 -3.52 2.58
C LYS A 73 14.90 -2.11 3.04
N LYS A 74 16.00 -1.53 2.55
CA LYS A 74 16.42 -0.16 2.86
C LYS A 74 15.36 0.85 2.43
N GLU A 75 14.79 0.70 1.24
CA GLU A 75 13.75 1.62 0.76
C GLU A 75 12.44 1.44 1.53
N LEU A 76 12.02 0.21 1.82
CA LEU A 76 10.84 -0.06 2.65
C LEU A 76 11.00 0.53 4.07
N THR A 77 12.18 0.40 4.67
CA THR A 77 12.49 1.02 5.97
C THR A 77 12.33 2.54 5.90
N ARG A 78 12.90 3.18 4.88
CA ARG A 78 12.78 4.62 4.65
C ARG A 78 11.33 5.07 4.49
N ILE A 79 10.53 4.33 3.71
CA ILE A 79 9.10 4.61 3.56
C ILE A 79 8.37 4.47 4.90
N CYS A 80 8.64 3.40 5.66
CA CYS A 80 8.03 3.15 6.96
C CYS A 80 8.34 4.28 7.97
N GLU A 81 9.60 4.71 8.06
CA GLU A 81 10.02 5.82 8.93
C GLU A 81 9.28 7.11 8.57
N ARG A 82 9.17 7.41 7.30
CA ARG A 82 8.46 8.62 6.82
C ARG A 82 6.95 8.55 7.07
N ARG A 83 6.34 7.39 6.92
CA ARG A 83 4.93 7.18 7.27
C ARG A 83 4.70 7.37 8.76
N THR A 84 5.60 6.85 9.60
CA THR A 84 5.58 7.04 11.05
C THR A 84 5.69 8.51 11.43
N SER A 85 6.68 9.22 10.88
CA SER A 85 6.85 10.68 11.12
C SER A 85 5.60 11.45 10.69
N ARG A 86 5.04 11.14 9.52
CA ARG A 86 3.82 11.75 9.00
C ARG A 86 2.63 11.57 9.95
N VAL A 87 2.47 10.40 10.55
CA VAL A 87 1.40 10.16 11.52
C VAL A 87 1.59 11.08 12.72
N HIS A 88 2.79 11.19 13.29
CA HIS A 88 3.05 12.12 14.38
C HIS A 88 2.73 13.57 14.02
N GLU A 89 3.13 14.02 12.83
CA GLU A 89 2.81 15.37 12.35
C GLU A 89 1.29 15.60 12.21
N ILE A 90 0.54 14.59 11.73
CA ILE A 90 -0.93 14.63 11.67
C ILE A 90 -1.53 14.75 13.08
N LEU A 91 -1.03 13.95 14.03
CA LEU A 91 -1.52 13.98 15.41
C LEU A 91 -1.25 15.33 16.08
N ASP A 92 -0.10 15.95 15.83
CA ASP A 92 0.22 17.28 16.33
C ASP A 92 -0.73 18.35 15.76
N LYS A 93 -1.05 18.29 14.47
CA LYS A 93 -2.03 19.18 13.85
C LYS A 93 -3.45 18.94 14.38
N LEU A 94 -3.85 17.69 14.60
CA LEU A 94 -5.13 17.34 15.22
C LEU A 94 -5.22 17.90 16.64
N LYS A 95 -4.16 17.79 17.43
CA LYS A 95 -4.08 18.36 18.78
C LYS A 95 -4.31 19.88 18.80
N GLN A 96 -3.78 20.61 17.80
CA GLN A 96 -4.03 22.05 17.62
C GLN A 96 -5.51 22.36 17.31
N LYS A 97 -6.28 21.39 16.85
CA LYS A 97 -7.73 21.47 16.60
C LYS A 97 -8.56 20.86 17.75
N ASN A 98 -7.95 20.69 18.93
CA ASN A 98 -8.58 20.07 20.11
C ASN A 98 -9.01 18.60 19.90
N VAL A 99 -8.46 17.92 18.92
CA VAL A 99 -8.63 16.48 18.68
C VAL A 99 -7.41 15.75 19.21
N ARG A 100 -7.60 14.93 20.25
CA ARG A 100 -6.50 14.19 20.90
C ARG A 100 -6.59 12.71 20.56
N LEU A 101 -5.55 12.21 19.93
CA LEU A 101 -5.31 10.79 19.67
C LEU A 101 -3.94 10.39 20.19
N ASP A 102 -3.83 9.17 20.71
CA ASP A 102 -2.55 8.59 21.07
C ASP A 102 -1.93 7.90 19.84
N ALA A 103 -0.65 8.16 19.60
CA ALA A 103 0.10 7.51 18.52
C ALA A 103 0.12 5.98 18.68
N GLN A 104 0.22 5.48 19.91
CA GLN A 104 0.22 4.04 20.19
C GLN A 104 -1.09 3.37 19.76
N GLU A 105 -2.24 4.04 19.93
CA GLU A 105 -3.54 3.53 19.47
C GLU A 105 -3.59 3.42 17.93
N VAL A 106 -3.05 4.42 17.23
CA VAL A 106 -2.97 4.41 15.76
C VAL A 106 -2.06 3.28 15.28
N PHE A 107 -0.89 3.11 15.89
CA PHE A 107 0.04 2.04 15.54
C PHE A 107 -0.49 0.66 15.90
N ALA A 108 -1.22 0.51 17.00
CA ALA A 108 -1.88 -0.75 17.35
C ALA A 108 -2.93 -1.18 16.30
N ILE A 109 -3.66 -0.22 15.71
CA ILE A 109 -4.61 -0.50 14.61
C ILE A 109 -3.86 -0.91 13.32
N ALA A 110 -2.68 -0.35 13.06
CA ALA A 110 -1.86 -0.71 11.90
C ALA A 110 -1.23 -2.10 12.04
N GLY A 111 -0.98 -2.56 13.27
CA GLY A 111 -0.35 -3.83 13.56
C GLY A 111 1.07 -3.89 12.98
N HIS A 112 1.39 -4.98 12.27
CA HIS A 112 2.69 -5.16 11.61
C HIS A 112 2.77 -4.54 10.21
N GLY A 113 1.66 -3.99 9.71
CA GLY A 113 1.60 -3.37 8.38
C GLY A 113 2.08 -1.92 8.35
N SER A 114 2.10 -1.36 7.16
CA SER A 114 2.49 0.04 6.93
C SER A 114 1.41 1.00 7.44
N VAL A 115 1.78 1.91 8.37
CA VAL A 115 0.84 2.88 8.94
C VAL A 115 0.43 3.94 7.91
N SER A 116 -0.83 4.37 7.97
CA SER A 116 -1.39 5.33 7.02
C SER A 116 -2.46 6.23 7.64
N ARG A 117 -2.92 7.23 6.89
CA ARG A 117 -4.06 8.08 7.27
C ARG A 117 -5.33 7.27 7.59
N LEU A 118 -5.52 6.12 6.94
CA LEU A 118 -6.65 5.24 7.22
C LEU A 118 -6.64 4.75 8.68
N HIS A 119 -5.46 4.46 9.23
CA HIS A 119 -5.33 4.03 10.63
C HIS A 119 -5.62 5.18 11.60
N VAL A 120 -5.24 6.43 11.26
CA VAL A 120 -5.65 7.62 12.00
C VAL A 120 -7.17 7.79 11.96
N ALA A 121 -7.79 7.65 10.78
CA ALA A 121 -9.25 7.73 10.63
C ALA A 121 -9.99 6.66 11.46
N ARG A 122 -9.48 5.42 11.46
CA ARG A 122 -10.01 4.33 12.28
C ARG A 122 -9.87 4.60 13.78
N ALA A 123 -8.76 5.17 14.23
CA ALA A 123 -8.57 5.57 15.62
C ALA A 123 -9.55 6.69 16.02
N MET A 124 -9.79 7.69 15.14
CA MET A 124 -10.80 8.73 15.34
C MET A 124 -12.20 8.13 15.46
N LEU A 125 -12.54 7.17 14.59
CA LEU A 125 -13.83 6.46 14.64
C LEU A 125 -13.98 5.67 15.94
N ALA A 126 -12.97 4.92 16.34
CA ALA A 126 -12.99 4.13 17.57
C ALA A 126 -13.17 4.99 18.83
N LYS A 127 -12.71 6.24 18.81
CA LYS A 127 -12.93 7.23 19.88
C LYS A 127 -14.21 8.02 19.77
N GLY A 128 -15.05 7.77 18.76
CA GLY A 128 -16.28 8.52 18.55
C GLY A 128 -16.07 9.98 18.15
N ILE A 129 -14.89 10.36 17.68
CA ILE A 129 -14.58 11.72 17.19
C ILE A 129 -15.29 11.99 15.86
N VAL A 130 -15.45 10.93 15.06
CA VAL A 130 -16.17 10.92 13.79
C VAL A 130 -17.12 9.73 13.74
N SER A 131 -18.16 9.83 12.90
CA SER A 131 -19.17 8.78 12.72
C SER A 131 -18.77 7.70 11.71
N ASN A 132 -17.82 8.01 10.83
CA ASN A 132 -17.27 7.09 9.83
C ASN A 132 -15.92 7.59 9.32
N VAL A 133 -15.23 6.70 8.58
CA VAL A 133 -13.90 6.99 8.01
C VAL A 133 -13.94 8.16 7.01
N SER A 134 -14.98 8.24 6.18
CA SER A 134 -15.12 9.33 5.19
C SER A 134 -15.19 10.70 5.87
N GLU A 135 -15.88 10.81 7.00
CA GLU A 135 -15.94 12.03 7.79
C GLU A 135 -14.55 12.44 8.34
N ALA A 136 -13.73 11.48 8.76
CA ALA A 136 -12.37 11.78 9.21
C ALA A 136 -11.55 12.44 8.08
N PHE A 137 -11.66 11.91 6.85
CA PHE A 137 -10.96 12.49 5.70
C PHE A 137 -11.52 13.86 5.33
N SER A 138 -12.83 14.00 5.19
CA SER A 138 -13.44 15.27 4.75
C SER A 138 -13.25 16.42 5.74
N ARG A 139 -13.28 16.14 7.05
CA ARG A 139 -13.22 17.18 8.09
C ARG A 139 -11.83 17.48 8.62
N TYR A 140 -10.89 16.50 8.59
CA TYR A 140 -9.63 16.62 9.32
C TYR A 140 -8.38 16.30 8.53
N ILE A 141 -8.27 15.11 7.93
CA ILE A 141 -6.99 14.54 7.47
C ILE A 141 -6.91 14.33 5.94
N GLY A 142 -7.97 14.67 5.20
CA GLY A 142 -7.95 14.66 3.74
C GLY A 142 -7.07 15.78 3.18
N ASN A 143 -6.92 15.84 1.86
CA ASN A 143 -5.99 16.76 1.21
C ASN A 143 -6.31 18.24 1.50
N GLU A 144 -7.59 18.59 1.68
CA GLU A 144 -8.06 19.92 2.06
C GLU A 144 -8.26 20.06 3.57
N GLY A 145 -7.97 19.03 4.34
CA GLY A 145 -8.25 19.01 5.78
C GLY A 145 -7.20 19.80 6.59
N PRO A 146 -7.59 20.36 7.75
CA PRO A 146 -6.73 21.20 8.58
C PRO A 146 -5.54 20.44 9.19
N ALA A 147 -5.61 19.12 9.27
CA ALA A 147 -4.52 18.26 9.73
C ALA A 147 -3.82 17.51 8.58
N TYR A 148 -4.01 17.97 7.35
CA TYR A 148 -3.29 17.40 6.23
C TYR A 148 -1.78 17.57 6.38
N VAL A 149 -1.05 16.50 6.12
CA VAL A 149 0.42 16.49 5.98
C VAL A 149 0.74 15.87 4.62
N GLY A 150 1.59 16.54 3.87
CA GLY A 150 2.06 16.06 2.57
C GLY A 150 2.69 14.67 2.67
N LYS A 151 2.62 13.90 1.60
CA LYS A 151 3.30 12.60 1.54
C LYS A 151 4.81 12.82 1.33
N PHE A 152 5.60 11.88 1.80
CA PHE A 152 6.91 11.61 1.22
C PHE A 152 6.68 10.66 0.06
N SER A 153 7.13 11.02 -1.10
CA SER A 153 6.93 10.18 -2.27
C SER A 153 8.24 9.58 -2.76
N LEU A 154 8.17 8.30 -3.02
CA LEU A 154 9.05 7.62 -3.96
C LEU A 154 8.56 8.01 -5.35
N SER A 155 9.42 8.44 -6.30
CA SER A 155 8.95 8.62 -7.67
C SER A 155 8.57 7.29 -8.30
N ALA A 156 7.63 7.30 -9.25
CA ALA A 156 7.18 6.08 -9.91
C ALA A 156 8.34 5.34 -10.62
N GLU A 157 9.26 6.07 -11.25
CA GLU A 157 10.45 5.50 -11.87
C GLU A 157 11.38 4.85 -10.85
N ASN A 158 11.54 5.46 -9.66
CA ASN A 158 12.33 4.86 -8.59
C ASN A 158 11.64 3.62 -8.00
N ALA A 159 10.30 3.60 -7.90
CA ALA A 159 9.57 2.41 -7.49
C ALA A 159 9.80 1.25 -8.48
N ILE A 160 9.70 1.51 -9.78
CA ILE A 160 10.00 0.53 -10.82
C ILE A 160 11.45 0.03 -10.69
N LYS A 161 12.41 0.95 -10.52
CA LYS A 161 13.80 0.60 -10.35
C LYS A 161 14.06 -0.28 -9.12
N VAL A 162 13.48 0.06 -7.96
CA VAL A 162 13.60 -0.72 -6.72
C VAL A 162 13.09 -2.14 -6.91
N ILE A 163 11.96 -2.32 -7.61
CA ILE A 163 11.40 -3.63 -7.93
C ILE A 163 12.35 -4.43 -8.83
N ILE A 164 12.89 -3.82 -9.88
CA ILE A 164 13.83 -4.45 -10.81
C ILE A 164 15.14 -4.81 -10.11
N ASP A 165 15.69 -3.90 -9.30
CA ASP A 165 16.92 -4.13 -8.53
C ASP A 165 16.75 -5.26 -7.50
N ALA A 166 15.51 -5.52 -7.07
CA ALA A 166 15.16 -6.69 -6.25
C ALA A 166 14.88 -7.96 -7.09
N GLY A 167 15.22 -7.99 -8.38
CA GLY A 167 14.99 -9.12 -9.28
C GLY A 167 13.54 -9.31 -9.72
N GLY A 168 12.64 -8.39 -9.38
CA GLY A 168 11.22 -8.48 -9.63
C GLY A 168 10.77 -7.90 -10.98
N ILE A 169 9.48 -8.05 -11.23
CA ILE A 169 8.76 -7.51 -12.39
C ILE A 169 7.83 -6.40 -11.91
N ALA A 170 8.01 -5.19 -12.45
CA ALA A 170 7.16 -4.05 -12.12
C ALA A 170 5.88 -4.05 -12.96
N VAL A 171 4.73 -3.91 -12.30
CA VAL A 171 3.39 -3.86 -12.89
C VAL A 171 2.65 -2.64 -12.32
N LEU A 172 2.01 -1.84 -13.17
CA LEU A 172 1.21 -0.70 -12.72
C LEU A 172 -0.11 -1.20 -12.13
N ALA A 173 -0.36 -0.89 -10.86
CA ALA A 173 -1.56 -1.25 -10.15
C ALA A 173 -2.75 -0.39 -10.60
N HIS A 174 -3.93 -0.99 -10.76
CA HIS A 174 -5.23 -0.35 -11.01
C HIS A 174 -5.17 0.99 -11.79
N PRO A 175 -4.58 1.03 -13.01
CA PRO A 175 -4.25 2.25 -13.75
C PRO A 175 -5.45 3.17 -14.01
N TYR A 176 -6.63 2.61 -14.29
CA TYR A 176 -7.84 3.38 -14.53
C TYR A 176 -8.26 4.24 -13.33
N SER A 177 -8.09 3.73 -12.11
CA SER A 177 -8.39 4.49 -10.88
C SER A 177 -7.46 5.67 -10.69
N GLN A 178 -6.26 5.60 -11.25
CA GLN A 178 -5.23 6.63 -11.13
C GLN A 178 -5.26 7.65 -12.25
N GLN A 179 -5.97 7.37 -13.35
CA GLN A 179 -6.05 8.24 -14.53
C GLN A 179 -4.66 8.69 -15.02
N CYS A 180 -3.73 7.75 -15.14
CA CYS A 180 -2.32 8.01 -15.41
C CYS A 180 -1.84 7.52 -16.79
N ASP A 181 -2.74 7.34 -17.74
CA ASP A 181 -2.46 6.76 -19.06
C ASP A 181 -1.32 7.49 -19.78
N GLU A 182 -1.27 8.82 -19.68
CA GLU A 182 -0.22 9.65 -20.29
C GLU A 182 1.18 9.38 -19.72
N LEU A 183 1.27 8.81 -18.49
CA LEU A 183 2.53 8.48 -17.84
C LEU A 183 3.06 7.10 -18.23
N ILE A 184 2.20 6.20 -18.73
CA ILE A 184 2.56 4.80 -19.04
C ILE A 184 3.76 4.70 -20.00
N PRO A 185 3.87 5.49 -21.09
CA PRO A 185 5.05 5.42 -21.96
C PRO A 185 6.37 5.75 -21.25
N GLY A 186 6.34 6.65 -20.25
CA GLY A 186 7.48 6.94 -19.38
C GLY A 186 7.83 5.75 -18.48
N PHE A 187 6.83 5.14 -17.87
CA PHE A 187 7.02 3.96 -17.02
C PHE A 187 7.57 2.74 -17.79
N ILE A 188 7.11 2.55 -19.04
CA ILE A 188 7.66 1.48 -19.91
C ILE A 188 9.16 1.72 -20.18
N LYS A 189 9.58 2.96 -20.43
CA LYS A 189 10.99 3.31 -20.58
C LYS A 189 11.79 3.09 -19.30
N ALA A 190 11.17 3.29 -18.13
CA ALA A 190 11.77 3.01 -16.84
C ALA A 190 11.82 1.50 -16.51
N GLY A 191 11.14 0.65 -17.28
CA GLY A 191 11.18 -0.81 -17.14
C GLY A 191 9.89 -1.47 -16.68
N LEU A 192 8.75 -0.74 -16.69
CA LEU A 192 7.43 -1.33 -16.45
C LEU A 192 7.15 -2.45 -17.44
N ARG A 193 6.56 -3.58 -16.98
CA ARG A 193 6.32 -4.78 -17.79
C ARG A 193 4.86 -5.21 -17.85
N GLY A 194 3.99 -4.63 -17.06
CA GLY A 194 2.57 -5.02 -17.05
C GLY A 194 1.65 -3.97 -16.46
N LEU A 195 0.37 -4.21 -16.63
CA LEU A 195 -0.73 -3.42 -16.07
C LEU A 195 -1.69 -4.37 -15.37
N GLU A 196 -2.26 -3.95 -14.22
CA GLU A 196 -3.33 -4.68 -13.54
C GLU A 196 -4.66 -4.41 -14.26
N VAL A 197 -5.16 -5.41 -14.96
CA VAL A 197 -6.40 -5.32 -15.75
C VAL A 197 -7.62 -5.74 -14.92
N TYR A 198 -7.46 -6.77 -14.06
CA TYR A 198 -8.54 -7.32 -13.25
C TYR A 198 -8.45 -6.77 -11.83
N TYR A 199 -9.15 -5.68 -11.58
CA TYR A 199 -9.27 -5.07 -10.27
C TYR A 199 -10.74 -5.19 -9.79
N PRO A 200 -11.00 -5.51 -8.51
CA PRO A 200 -12.36 -5.80 -8.02
C PRO A 200 -13.39 -4.71 -8.32
N GLU A 201 -12.97 -3.44 -8.27
CA GLU A 201 -13.85 -2.30 -8.51
C GLU A 201 -14.08 -1.99 -9.99
N TYR A 202 -13.39 -2.69 -10.91
CA TYR A 202 -13.51 -2.43 -12.34
C TYR A 202 -14.70 -3.14 -12.95
N SER A 203 -15.55 -2.36 -13.62
CA SER A 203 -16.63 -2.90 -14.46
C SER A 203 -16.06 -3.64 -15.68
N PRO A 204 -16.85 -4.52 -16.31
CA PRO A 204 -16.44 -5.18 -17.57
C PRO A 204 -16.08 -4.19 -18.71
N ALA A 205 -16.62 -2.98 -18.69
CA ALA A 205 -16.29 -1.95 -19.67
C ALA A 205 -14.89 -1.38 -19.44
N VAL A 206 -14.53 -1.11 -18.18
CA VAL A 206 -13.19 -0.62 -17.79
C VAL A 206 -12.10 -1.65 -18.09
N ARG A 207 -12.38 -2.95 -17.90
CA ARG A 207 -11.42 -4.02 -18.22
C ARG A 207 -11.09 -4.15 -19.71
N ARG A 208 -11.88 -3.53 -20.58
CA ARG A 208 -11.68 -3.53 -22.04
C ARG A 208 -11.09 -2.23 -22.57
N TYR A 209 -10.93 -1.25 -21.72
CA TYR A 209 -10.27 0.01 -22.01
C TYR A 209 -8.77 -0.18 -22.08
#